data_fbdf61570f86ee984aada056c48acdb9
#
_entry.id   fbdf61570f86ee984aada056c48acdb9
#
_cell.length_a   1.000
_cell.length_b   1.000
_cell.length_c   1.000
_cell.angle_alpha   90.00
_cell.angle_beta   90.00
_cell.angle_gamma   90.00
#
_symmetry.space_group_name_H-M   'P 1'
#
loop_
_entity.id
_entity.type
_entity.pdbx_description
1 polymer ?
#
loop_
_entity_poly.entity_id
_entity_poly.type
_entity_poly.pdbx_seq_one_letter_code
_entity_poly.pdbx_strand_id
1 'polypeptide(L)'
;MTKLLRLLTLSMLILVCGGINAQTTITFDSKTDKASSAQSGAVSLTKDAVTINAEEGILGNGKEYRFYKGKKVTLTTTKDQILSVEFTCTASDKAKYGPGCFTAASGEYSFSGKVGTWTGEASSVVFTATDNQVRATKIVVTIGKADPTAVKEPTITGNATFETSTTVTITGPEGADIYYTTDDSTPTTSSQKYTAPFSLTESTTVNAIAVKGGKSSTVASKDFSKITCTDATLEEVVGWTADKTYVKLALNNAKVIYVDGNTIHLRENGKCIMLYNAGIKSLTLNSTVSGSIKMNFKNYNGIPEMMTNEFTNADELAVTAGSSEELDATVTTVEDLLAKKNLCDLVLLKNVTVTAEGTGKDAKYFIVSGAKKIQLWGNQNLSAVGVGKALDIYALCNSIYSNNVQIKPVKVGDITLGINNTIVVESKKQGIYNINGVKMSEGQNLPAGLYIKNGKKVIVK
;
A
#
# COMPACT_ATOMS: atom_id res chain seq x y z
N MET A 1 2.43 17.74 24.49
CA MET A 1 3.83 17.29 24.65
C MET A 1 3.95 16.37 25.87
N THR A 2 3.37 15.17 25.91
CA THR A 2 3.57 14.19 27.01
C THR A 2 2.90 12.82 26.70
N LYS A 3 3.09 12.26 25.49
CA LYS A 3 2.71 10.87 25.19
C LYS A 3 3.84 10.04 24.53
N LEU A 4 5.08 10.55 24.55
CA LEU A 4 6.19 9.89 23.84
C LEU A 4 7.21 9.20 24.77
N LEU A 5 6.88 8.92 26.04
CA LEU A 5 7.86 8.38 26.98
C LEU A 5 7.32 7.24 27.85
N ARG A 6 6.61 6.27 27.27
CA ARG A 6 6.23 5.05 28.01
C ARG A 6 6.36 3.75 27.21
N LEU A 7 7.29 3.71 26.25
CA LEU A 7 7.61 2.49 25.51
C LEU A 7 8.99 1.97 25.88
N LEU A 8 9.27 1.88 27.18
CA LEU A 8 10.47 1.17 27.66
C LEU A 8 10.08 0.38 28.90
N THR A 9 10.40 -0.91 28.84
CA THR A 9 10.41 -1.89 29.92
C THR A 9 9.09 -2.56 30.26
N LEU A 10 8.70 -3.57 29.49
CA LEU A 10 8.07 -4.73 30.08
C LEU A 10 8.82 -6.00 29.60
N SER A 11 10.08 -6.11 29.97
CA SER A 11 10.70 -7.42 30.14
C SER A 11 10.15 -7.99 31.44
N MET A 12 8.95 -8.58 31.36
CA MET A 12 8.31 -9.19 32.50
C MET A 12 9.03 -10.50 32.82
N LEU A 13 9.83 -10.49 33.87
CA LEU A 13 10.33 -11.67 34.55
C LEU A 13 9.11 -12.42 35.11
N ILE A 14 8.59 -13.40 34.38
CA ILE A 14 7.53 -14.28 34.87
C ILE A 14 8.16 -15.23 35.88
N LEU A 15 8.04 -14.91 37.16
CA LEU A 15 8.29 -15.84 38.25
C LEU A 15 7.02 -16.67 38.47
N VAL A 16 6.88 -17.77 37.73
CA VAL A 16 5.80 -18.74 37.93
C VAL A 16 6.28 -19.76 38.98
N CYS A 17 5.84 -19.64 40.21
CA CYS A 17 5.90 -20.72 41.21
C CYS A 17 4.83 -21.77 40.88
N GLY A 18 5.18 -22.81 40.19
CA GLY A 18 4.33 -23.98 39.92
C GLY A 18 5.06 -24.93 38.98
N GLY A 19 5.62 -26.06 39.47
CA GLY A 19 6.22 -27.18 38.73
C GLY A 19 7.28 -26.79 37.70
N ILE A 20 8.55 -26.88 38.06
CA ILE A 20 9.70 -26.43 37.23
C ILE A 20 9.84 -27.33 36.00
N ASN A 21 9.14 -27.03 34.91
CA ASN A 21 9.59 -27.37 33.58
C ASN A 21 10.63 -26.30 33.19
N ALA A 22 11.91 -26.60 33.34
CA ALA A 22 12.99 -25.67 33.08
C ALA A 22 12.92 -25.21 31.62
N GLN A 23 12.52 -23.95 31.40
CA GLN A 23 12.63 -23.30 30.10
C GLN A 23 14.05 -22.75 29.94
N THR A 24 14.61 -22.89 28.75
CA THR A 24 15.93 -22.34 28.40
C THR A 24 15.75 -21.30 27.30
N THR A 25 16.31 -20.13 27.55
CA THR A 25 16.28 -19.03 26.55
C THR A 25 17.64 -18.94 25.85
N ILE A 26 17.66 -19.03 24.53
CA ILE A 26 18.84 -18.95 23.69
C ILE A 26 18.73 -17.66 22.87
N THR A 27 19.72 -16.77 23.02
CA THR A 27 19.76 -15.49 22.32
C THR A 27 20.83 -15.50 21.24
N PHE A 28 20.44 -15.21 20.02
CA PHE A 28 21.32 -14.92 18.90
C PHE A 28 21.41 -13.39 18.74
N ASP A 29 22.61 -12.83 18.88
CA ASP A 29 22.91 -11.42 18.63
C ASP A 29 23.75 -11.30 17.36
N SER A 30 23.30 -10.52 16.39
CA SER A 30 23.96 -10.37 15.10
C SER A 30 25.38 -9.81 15.17
N LYS A 31 25.76 -9.17 16.28
CA LYS A 31 27.12 -8.64 16.50
C LYS A 31 28.08 -9.72 16.94
N THR A 32 27.63 -10.66 17.75
CA THR A 32 28.47 -11.70 18.39
C THR A 32 28.30 -13.06 17.74
N ASP A 33 27.08 -13.48 17.44
CA ASP A 33 26.76 -14.81 16.90
C ASP A 33 26.69 -14.74 15.38
N LYS A 34 27.67 -15.35 14.71
CA LYS A 34 27.85 -15.19 13.26
C LYS A 34 28.05 -16.54 12.59
N ALA A 35 27.29 -16.75 11.51
CA ALA A 35 27.61 -17.79 10.53
C ALA A 35 28.53 -17.25 9.42
N SER A 36 28.76 -18.04 8.37
CA SER A 36 29.47 -17.55 7.19
C SER A 36 28.77 -16.34 6.57
N SER A 37 29.54 -15.41 6.03
CA SER A 37 29.03 -14.18 5.37
C SER A 37 28.51 -14.44 3.95
N ALA A 38 28.07 -15.65 3.62
CA ALA A 38 27.55 -15.98 2.29
C ALA A 38 26.40 -15.07 1.91
N GLN A 39 26.53 -14.36 0.79
CA GLN A 39 25.54 -13.42 0.28
C GLN A 39 24.44 -14.10 -0.55
N SER A 40 24.64 -15.37 -0.90
CA SER A 40 23.70 -16.16 -1.70
C SER A 40 23.78 -17.64 -1.30
N GLY A 41 22.60 -18.31 -1.34
CA GLY A 41 22.45 -19.71 -0.97
C GLY A 41 22.08 -19.94 0.50
N ALA A 42 21.91 -21.20 0.86
CA ALA A 42 21.52 -21.61 2.20
C ALA A 42 22.62 -21.31 3.23
N VAL A 43 22.22 -20.78 4.37
CA VAL A 43 23.12 -20.45 5.47
C VAL A 43 22.51 -20.91 6.80
N SER A 44 23.35 -21.45 7.69
CA SER A 44 22.95 -21.95 8.99
C SER A 44 23.77 -21.33 10.12
N LEU A 45 23.11 -21.08 11.23
CA LEU A 45 23.74 -20.64 12.48
C LEU A 45 23.20 -21.47 13.64
N THR A 46 24.11 -22.18 14.34
CA THR A 46 23.74 -23.00 15.50
C THR A 46 24.32 -22.38 16.76
N LYS A 47 23.51 -22.33 17.80
CA LYS A 47 23.90 -21.96 19.15
C LYS A 47 23.17 -22.86 20.14
N ASP A 48 23.90 -23.52 21.03
CA ASP A 48 23.36 -24.47 21.96
C ASP A 48 22.50 -25.54 21.26
N ALA A 49 21.24 -25.67 21.67
CA ALA A 49 20.31 -26.64 21.11
C ALA A 49 19.53 -26.12 19.89
N VAL A 50 19.70 -24.86 19.48
CA VAL A 50 18.91 -24.23 18.43
C VAL A 50 19.73 -23.94 17.18
N THR A 51 19.17 -24.28 16.02
CA THR A 51 19.74 -23.95 14.70
C THR A 51 18.77 -23.07 13.91
N ILE A 52 19.29 -21.98 13.37
CA ILE A 52 18.62 -21.11 12.40
C ILE A 52 19.13 -21.48 11.01
N ASN A 53 18.23 -21.92 10.12
CA ASN A 53 18.52 -22.23 8.72
C ASN A 53 17.79 -21.26 7.82
N ALA A 54 18.48 -20.46 7.04
CA ALA A 54 17.87 -19.61 6.00
C ALA A 54 18.13 -20.22 4.61
N GLU A 55 17.10 -20.38 3.80
CA GLU A 55 17.23 -20.85 2.39
C GLU A 55 18.13 -19.90 1.59
N GLU A 56 18.01 -18.60 1.88
CA GLU A 56 18.87 -17.55 1.33
C GLU A 56 18.87 -16.37 2.31
N GLY A 57 20.06 -15.94 2.72
CA GLY A 57 20.18 -14.89 3.72
C GLY A 57 21.63 -14.59 4.12
N ILE A 58 21.77 -13.70 5.07
CA ILE A 58 23.07 -13.35 5.68
C ILE A 58 22.92 -13.50 7.19
N LEU A 59 23.69 -14.40 7.79
CA LEU A 59 23.73 -14.61 9.23
C LEU A 59 25.10 -14.25 9.86
N GLY A 60 25.94 -13.47 9.15
CA GLY A 60 27.32 -13.26 9.59
C GLY A 60 27.92 -11.87 9.36
N ASN A 61 27.16 -10.84 8.94
CA ASN A 61 27.72 -9.52 8.61
C ASN A 61 28.10 -8.66 9.84
N GLY A 62 27.76 -9.09 11.04
CA GLY A 62 28.04 -8.37 12.29
C GLY A 62 27.20 -7.13 12.53
N LYS A 63 26.14 -6.91 11.74
CA LYS A 63 25.19 -5.79 11.87
C LYS A 63 23.77 -6.29 12.12
N GLU A 64 23.32 -7.23 11.28
CA GLU A 64 21.95 -7.74 11.25
C GLU A 64 21.91 -9.09 10.56
N TYR A 65 20.98 -9.94 10.91
CA TYR A 65 20.56 -11.12 10.15
C TYR A 65 19.61 -10.67 9.05
N ARG A 66 19.80 -11.14 7.82
CA ARG A 66 18.98 -10.79 6.65
C ARG A 66 18.29 -12.02 6.10
N PHE A 67 16.98 -11.93 5.97
CA PHE A 67 16.11 -12.97 5.41
C PHE A 67 15.43 -12.39 4.17
N TYR A 68 15.80 -12.90 2.99
CA TYR A 68 15.38 -12.30 1.72
C TYR A 68 13.92 -12.59 1.38
N LYS A 69 13.28 -11.66 0.63
CA LYS A 69 11.89 -11.79 0.21
C LYS A 69 11.64 -13.11 -0.54
N GLY A 70 10.52 -13.77 -0.23
CA GLY A 70 10.11 -15.05 -0.79
C GLY A 70 10.86 -16.27 -0.25
N LYS A 71 11.83 -16.09 0.67
CA LYS A 71 12.65 -17.15 1.21
C LYS A 71 12.24 -17.54 2.62
N LYS A 72 12.44 -18.81 2.94
CA LYS A 72 12.13 -19.36 4.26
C LYS A 72 13.33 -19.27 5.19
N VAL A 73 13.02 -19.11 6.47
CA VAL A 73 13.93 -19.35 7.58
C VAL A 73 13.29 -20.37 8.51
N THR A 74 14.03 -21.42 8.84
CA THR A 74 13.59 -22.51 9.70
C THR A 74 14.43 -22.50 10.97
N LEU A 75 13.78 -22.43 12.12
CA LEU A 75 14.40 -22.63 13.41
C LEU A 75 14.10 -24.04 13.87
N THR A 76 15.12 -24.78 14.28
CA THR A 76 14.99 -26.16 14.80
C THR A 76 15.63 -26.27 16.14
N THR A 77 15.14 -27.17 16.98
CA THR A 77 15.79 -27.54 18.27
C THR A 77 16.11 -29.03 18.32
N THR A 78 17.22 -29.36 18.95
CA THR A 78 17.62 -30.73 19.27
C THR A 78 17.18 -31.18 20.67
N LYS A 79 16.58 -30.26 21.46
CA LYS A 79 16.08 -30.52 22.81
C LYS A 79 14.72 -29.90 22.96
N ASP A 80 13.81 -30.60 23.63
CA ASP A 80 12.46 -30.12 23.96
C ASP A 80 11.70 -29.52 22.74
N GLN A 81 10.83 -28.56 23.00
CA GLN A 81 10.07 -27.85 21.96
C GLN A 81 10.46 -26.36 21.95
N ILE A 82 10.39 -25.70 20.79
CA ILE A 82 10.40 -24.24 20.71
C ILE A 82 9.04 -23.76 21.19
N LEU A 83 9.04 -22.93 22.21
CA LEU A 83 7.82 -22.37 22.84
C LEU A 83 7.59 -20.94 22.39
N SER A 84 8.65 -20.17 22.13
CA SER A 84 8.56 -18.84 21.55
C SER A 84 9.80 -18.49 20.73
N VAL A 85 9.59 -17.61 19.75
CA VAL A 85 10.66 -16.96 18.98
C VAL A 85 10.37 -15.48 18.91
N GLU A 86 11.29 -14.63 19.37
CA GLU A 86 11.21 -13.20 19.27
C GLU A 86 12.27 -12.64 18.32
N PHE A 87 11.87 -11.85 17.33
CA PHE A 87 12.75 -11.14 16.41
C PHE A 87 12.76 -9.65 16.77
N THR A 88 13.93 -9.08 17.09
CA THR A 88 14.11 -7.63 17.16
C THR A 88 14.62 -7.14 15.82
N CYS A 89 13.79 -6.40 15.07
CA CYS A 89 14.07 -5.96 13.70
C CYS A 89 14.67 -4.55 13.62
N THR A 90 15.24 -4.19 12.47
CA THR A 90 15.84 -2.86 12.24
C THR A 90 14.78 -1.81 11.88
N ALA A 91 13.61 -2.23 11.37
CA ALA A 91 12.46 -1.37 11.06
C ALA A 91 11.21 -1.88 11.80
N SER A 92 10.16 -1.06 11.83
CA SER A 92 8.92 -1.34 12.57
C SER A 92 7.84 -1.94 11.68
N ASP A 93 6.99 -2.76 12.27
CA ASP A 93 5.75 -3.29 11.71
C ASP A 93 5.93 -3.87 10.30
N LYS A 94 5.11 -3.49 9.33
CA LYS A 94 5.19 -3.91 7.92
C LYS A 94 6.16 -3.09 7.07
N ALA A 95 6.89 -2.14 7.66
CA ALA A 95 7.92 -1.42 6.92
C ALA A 95 8.98 -2.37 6.36
N LYS A 96 9.60 -2.02 5.23
CA LYS A 96 10.72 -2.79 4.67
C LYS A 96 11.76 -3.06 5.74
N TYR A 97 12.06 -4.34 5.98
CA TYR A 97 12.94 -4.88 7.03
C TYR A 97 12.29 -5.10 8.41
N GLY A 98 11.01 -4.75 8.58
CA GLY A 98 10.27 -4.94 9.82
C GLY A 98 9.74 -6.36 10.02
N PRO A 99 9.31 -6.69 11.25
CA PRO A 99 8.85 -8.03 11.60
C PRO A 99 7.54 -8.42 10.90
N GLY A 100 6.68 -7.46 10.57
CA GLY A 100 5.42 -7.68 9.87
C GLY A 100 5.58 -8.15 8.42
N CYS A 101 6.82 -8.25 7.90
CA CYS A 101 7.11 -8.87 6.62
C CYS A 101 7.25 -10.40 6.72
N PHE A 102 7.24 -11.01 7.92
CA PHE A 102 7.20 -12.45 8.11
C PHE A 102 5.77 -12.98 8.19
N THR A 103 5.60 -14.22 7.72
CA THR A 103 4.47 -15.11 8.05
C THR A 103 5.02 -16.41 8.63
N ALA A 104 4.36 -16.97 9.64
CA ALA A 104 4.72 -18.28 10.20
C ALA A 104 3.84 -19.38 9.57
N ALA A 105 4.42 -20.55 9.33
CA ALA A 105 3.70 -21.68 8.75
C ALA A 105 2.80 -22.40 9.78
N SER A 106 3.09 -22.24 11.07
CA SER A 106 2.31 -22.83 12.19
C SER A 106 2.51 -22.00 13.45
N GLY A 107 1.69 -22.22 14.47
CA GLY A 107 1.69 -21.41 15.70
C GLY A 107 1.08 -20.04 15.47
N GLU A 108 1.22 -19.17 16.46
CA GLU A 108 0.72 -17.80 16.41
C GLU A 108 1.87 -16.82 16.21
N TYR A 109 1.75 -15.92 15.24
CA TYR A 109 2.74 -14.87 14.99
C TYR A 109 2.10 -13.50 15.02
N SER A 110 2.63 -12.66 15.87
CA SER A 110 2.22 -11.27 16.00
C SER A 110 3.42 -10.33 15.95
N PHE A 111 3.18 -9.04 15.72
CA PHE A 111 4.25 -8.04 15.73
C PHE A 111 3.72 -6.69 16.22
N SER A 112 4.62 -5.94 16.85
CA SER A 112 4.37 -4.55 17.27
C SER A 112 5.70 -3.79 17.23
N GLY A 113 5.71 -2.63 16.58
CA GLY A 113 6.92 -1.86 16.38
C GLY A 113 8.03 -2.71 15.75
N LYS A 114 9.18 -2.78 16.37
CA LYS A 114 10.35 -3.53 15.87
C LYS A 114 10.38 -5.00 16.29
N VAL A 115 9.40 -5.45 17.07
CA VAL A 115 9.40 -6.80 17.64
C VAL A 115 8.35 -7.66 16.96
N GLY A 116 8.75 -8.85 16.51
CA GLY A 116 7.87 -9.92 16.05
C GLY A 116 7.99 -11.11 16.97
N THR A 117 6.86 -11.65 17.44
CA THR A 117 6.82 -12.76 18.40
C THR A 117 6.00 -13.90 17.82
N TRP A 118 6.61 -15.08 17.81
CA TRP A 118 5.92 -16.33 17.55
C TRP A 118 5.77 -17.12 18.86
N THR A 119 4.61 -17.73 19.04
CA THR A 119 4.33 -18.63 20.16
C THR A 119 3.71 -19.93 19.62
N GLY A 120 4.04 -21.04 20.28
CA GLY A 120 3.54 -22.36 19.89
C GLY A 120 4.33 -23.46 20.57
N GLU A 121 4.23 -24.67 20.03
CA GLU A 121 4.95 -25.85 20.49
C GLU A 121 5.40 -26.63 19.26
N ALA A 122 6.69 -26.57 18.94
CA ALA A 122 7.22 -27.26 17.76
C ALA A 122 8.71 -27.55 17.91
N SER A 123 9.16 -28.68 17.38
CA SER A 123 10.59 -28.95 17.22
C SER A 123 11.21 -28.19 16.04
N SER A 124 10.35 -27.66 15.16
CA SER A 124 10.74 -26.88 13.98
C SER A 124 9.68 -25.81 13.69
N VAL A 125 10.12 -24.55 13.51
CA VAL A 125 9.26 -23.42 13.16
C VAL A 125 9.77 -22.79 11.87
N VAL A 126 8.86 -22.57 10.91
CA VAL A 126 9.18 -22.00 9.59
C VAL A 126 8.54 -20.64 9.45
N PHE A 127 9.34 -19.64 9.12
CA PHE A 127 8.90 -18.30 8.73
C PHE A 127 9.21 -18.07 7.24
N THR A 128 8.34 -17.34 6.57
CA THR A 128 8.56 -16.88 5.18
C THR A 128 8.55 -15.36 5.16
N ALA A 129 9.56 -14.75 4.56
CA ALA A 129 9.59 -13.30 4.34
C ALA A 129 8.71 -12.95 3.12
N THR A 130 7.39 -12.78 3.31
CA THR A 130 6.40 -12.68 2.24
C THR A 130 6.39 -11.31 1.56
N ASP A 131 6.30 -10.24 2.33
CA ASP A 131 6.09 -8.89 1.78
C ASP A 131 7.40 -8.23 1.36
N ASN A 132 8.40 -8.31 2.21
CA ASN A 132 9.74 -7.74 1.99
C ASN A 132 10.81 -8.57 2.71
N GLN A 133 12.09 -8.21 2.47
CA GLN A 133 13.20 -8.70 3.27
C GLN A 133 13.02 -8.33 4.74
N VAL A 134 13.26 -9.27 5.66
CA VAL A 134 13.31 -9.00 7.10
C VAL A 134 14.78 -8.88 7.55
N ARG A 135 15.04 -7.94 8.48
CA ARG A 135 16.37 -7.75 9.07
C ARG A 135 16.27 -7.69 10.59
N ALA A 136 16.83 -8.68 11.26
CA ALA A 136 16.84 -8.80 12.71
C ALA A 136 18.23 -8.54 13.31
N THR A 137 18.29 -7.75 14.36
CA THR A 137 19.52 -7.55 15.13
C THR A 137 19.68 -8.59 16.24
N LYS A 138 18.55 -9.14 16.71
CA LYS A 138 18.51 -10.14 17.78
C LYS A 138 17.37 -11.13 17.52
N ILE A 139 17.61 -12.40 17.83
CA ILE A 139 16.61 -13.46 17.83
C ILE A 139 16.69 -14.18 19.17
N VAL A 140 15.58 -14.24 19.89
CA VAL A 140 15.48 -14.93 21.17
C VAL A 140 14.58 -16.14 21.01
N VAL A 141 15.08 -17.32 21.33
CA VAL A 141 14.33 -18.58 21.23
C VAL A 141 14.21 -19.19 22.62
N THR A 142 12.97 -19.41 23.07
CA THR A 142 12.70 -20.14 24.30
C THR A 142 12.34 -21.58 23.96
N ILE A 143 13.07 -22.53 24.53
CA ILE A 143 12.81 -23.97 24.41
C ILE A 143 12.47 -24.55 25.78
N GLY A 144 11.64 -25.58 25.80
CA GLY A 144 11.25 -26.27 27.01
C GLY A 144 10.12 -27.27 26.76
N LYS A 145 9.70 -27.94 27.79
CA LYS A 145 8.47 -28.74 27.74
C LYS A 145 7.30 -27.77 27.93
N ALA A 146 6.30 -27.87 27.07
CA ALA A 146 5.06 -27.13 27.25
C ALA A 146 4.44 -27.46 28.60
N ASP A 147 3.88 -26.47 29.27
CA ASP A 147 3.01 -26.73 30.42
C ASP A 147 1.64 -27.21 29.89
N PRO A 148 1.32 -28.51 30.00
CA PRO A 148 0.04 -29.02 29.48
C PRO A 148 -1.17 -28.40 30.18
N THR A 149 -0.93 -27.66 31.25
CA THR A 149 -1.94 -26.98 32.03
C THR A 149 -1.93 -25.43 31.79
N ALA A 150 -1.06 -24.94 30.91
CA ALA A 150 -1.06 -23.53 30.52
C ALA A 150 -2.38 -23.17 29.85
N VAL A 151 -2.96 -22.07 30.27
CA VAL A 151 -4.19 -21.54 29.66
C VAL A 151 -3.78 -20.62 28.50
N LYS A 152 -4.28 -20.90 27.28
CA LYS A 152 -4.05 -20.01 26.14
C LYS A 152 -4.71 -18.67 26.35
N GLU A 153 -4.08 -17.62 25.83
CA GLU A 153 -4.65 -16.29 25.89
C GLU A 153 -5.93 -16.19 25.02
N PRO A 154 -6.86 -15.29 25.38
CA PRO A 154 -8.04 -15.06 24.58
C PRO A 154 -7.69 -14.23 23.32
N THR A 155 -8.52 -14.31 22.30
CA THR A 155 -8.42 -13.51 21.07
C THR A 155 -9.45 -12.38 21.10
N ILE A 156 -8.99 -11.14 20.92
CA ILE A 156 -9.84 -9.94 20.88
C ILE A 156 -10.05 -9.52 19.43
N THR A 157 -11.30 -9.46 18.98
CA THR A 157 -11.67 -9.06 17.61
C THR A 157 -12.59 -7.85 17.63
N GLY A 158 -12.68 -7.16 16.50
CA GLY A 158 -13.44 -5.93 16.28
C GLY A 158 -12.69 -5.02 15.34
N ASN A 159 -13.36 -3.99 14.78
CA ASN A 159 -12.71 -2.97 13.95
C ASN A 159 -11.83 -2.08 14.82
N ALA A 160 -10.52 -2.15 14.61
CA ALA A 160 -9.54 -1.39 15.39
C ALA A 160 -9.70 0.12 15.22
N THR A 161 -10.23 0.57 14.09
CA THR A 161 -10.51 1.98 13.79
C THR A 161 -12.00 2.14 13.49
N PHE A 162 -12.66 3.13 14.08
CA PHE A 162 -14.10 3.36 13.91
C PHE A 162 -14.48 4.84 14.09
N GLU A 163 -15.62 5.25 13.54
CA GLU A 163 -16.11 6.64 13.66
C GLU A 163 -17.13 6.81 14.80
N THR A 164 -18.07 5.90 14.92
CA THR A 164 -19.16 6.01 15.92
C THR A 164 -19.03 4.97 17.01
N SER A 165 -18.95 3.70 16.63
CA SER A 165 -18.79 2.59 17.55
C SER A 165 -18.17 1.38 16.86
N THR A 166 -17.58 0.49 17.64
CA THR A 166 -17.13 -0.82 17.21
C THR A 166 -17.60 -1.89 18.19
N THR A 167 -17.93 -3.06 17.69
CA THR A 167 -18.28 -4.20 18.54
C THR A 167 -17.03 -5.02 18.80
N VAL A 168 -16.74 -5.25 20.08
CA VAL A 168 -15.64 -6.10 20.54
C VAL A 168 -16.18 -7.49 20.86
N THR A 169 -15.54 -8.50 20.30
CA THR A 169 -15.79 -9.90 20.62
C THR A 169 -14.50 -10.51 21.16
N ILE A 170 -14.60 -11.22 22.29
CA ILE A 170 -13.48 -11.92 22.91
C ILE A 170 -13.78 -13.40 22.90
N THR A 171 -12.88 -14.19 22.33
CA THR A 171 -12.98 -15.67 22.31
C THR A 171 -11.81 -16.25 23.09
N GLY A 172 -12.04 -17.28 23.87
CA GLY A 172 -11.01 -17.95 24.65
C GLY A 172 -11.03 -19.46 24.52
N PRO A 173 -10.12 -20.16 25.19
CA PRO A 173 -10.09 -21.61 25.23
C PRO A 173 -11.40 -22.20 25.77
N GLU A 174 -11.78 -23.35 25.27
CA GLU A 174 -12.99 -24.06 25.74
C GLU A 174 -12.96 -24.32 27.24
N GLY A 175 -14.05 -23.95 27.91
CA GLY A 175 -14.22 -24.10 29.36
C GLY A 175 -13.41 -23.14 30.21
N ALA A 176 -12.84 -22.08 29.63
CA ALA A 176 -12.21 -20.99 30.36
C ALA A 176 -13.18 -19.82 30.57
N ASP A 177 -13.13 -19.20 31.76
CA ASP A 177 -13.74 -17.92 31.99
C ASP A 177 -12.84 -16.82 31.46
N ILE A 178 -13.43 -15.79 30.84
CA ILE A 178 -12.68 -14.65 30.29
C ILE A 178 -12.98 -13.42 31.15
N TYR A 179 -11.92 -12.71 31.55
CA TYR A 179 -12.02 -11.43 32.28
C TYR A 179 -11.31 -10.35 31.46
N TYR A 180 -11.86 -9.14 31.45
CA TYR A 180 -11.30 -8.05 30.66
C TYR A 180 -11.37 -6.70 31.35
N THR A 181 -10.57 -5.74 30.86
CA THR A 181 -10.54 -4.34 31.28
C THR A 181 -10.52 -3.43 30.05
N THR A 182 -10.96 -2.18 30.25
CA THR A 182 -11.00 -1.14 29.22
C THR A 182 -10.39 0.18 29.71
N ASP A 183 -9.64 0.14 30.79
CA ASP A 183 -9.05 1.28 31.50
C ASP A 183 -7.52 1.18 31.63
N ASP A 184 -6.90 0.48 30.69
CA ASP A 184 -5.46 0.17 30.66
C ASP A 184 -4.96 -0.67 31.85
N SER A 185 -5.83 -1.09 32.80
CA SER A 185 -5.43 -1.96 33.91
C SER A 185 -5.19 -3.40 33.44
N THR A 186 -4.35 -4.13 34.16
CA THR A 186 -4.15 -5.56 33.93
C THR A 186 -5.38 -6.32 34.44
N PRO A 187 -6.07 -7.12 33.59
CA PRO A 187 -7.24 -7.89 34.05
C PRO A 187 -6.85 -8.98 35.04
N THR A 188 -7.76 -9.17 35.99
CA THR A 188 -7.68 -10.21 37.05
C THR A 188 -9.01 -10.94 37.15
N THR A 189 -9.12 -11.97 37.98
CA THR A 189 -10.40 -12.65 38.26
C THR A 189 -11.43 -11.77 38.95
N SER A 190 -11.04 -10.59 39.41
CA SER A 190 -11.93 -9.55 39.97
C SER A 190 -12.40 -8.54 38.92
N SER A 191 -11.82 -8.57 37.72
CA SER A 191 -12.22 -7.71 36.62
C SER A 191 -13.57 -8.13 36.03
N GLN A 192 -14.09 -7.38 35.05
CA GLN A 192 -15.35 -7.69 34.42
C GLN A 192 -15.26 -9.03 33.67
N LYS A 193 -16.21 -9.92 33.94
CA LYS A 193 -16.31 -11.20 33.21
C LYS A 193 -16.96 -10.96 31.84
N TYR A 194 -16.33 -11.48 30.80
CA TYR A 194 -16.89 -11.42 29.44
C TYR A 194 -17.97 -12.47 29.25
N THR A 195 -19.18 -12.06 28.90
CA THR A 195 -20.31 -12.93 28.69
C THR A 195 -20.95 -12.78 27.29
N ALA A 196 -20.76 -11.62 26.65
CA ALA A 196 -21.28 -11.30 25.33
C ALA A 196 -20.47 -10.18 24.67
N PRO A 197 -20.54 -10.02 23.35
CA PRO A 197 -19.95 -8.86 22.66
C PRO A 197 -20.46 -7.54 23.24
N PHE A 198 -19.56 -6.55 23.31
CA PHE A 198 -19.87 -5.21 23.82
C PHE A 198 -19.39 -4.13 22.83
N SER A 199 -19.97 -2.94 22.93
CA SER A 199 -19.64 -1.81 22.05
C SER A 199 -18.68 -0.84 22.74
N LEU A 200 -17.71 -0.34 21.95
CA LEU A 200 -16.87 0.81 22.30
C LEU A 200 -17.33 2.02 21.49
N THR A 201 -17.42 3.17 22.14
CA THR A 201 -17.76 4.47 21.52
C THR A 201 -16.65 5.49 21.65
N GLU A 202 -15.58 5.15 22.39
CA GLU A 202 -14.38 5.97 22.58
C GLU A 202 -13.12 5.13 22.36
N SER A 203 -11.99 5.80 22.10
CA SER A 203 -10.70 5.14 21.95
C SER A 203 -10.29 4.45 23.25
N THR A 204 -9.92 3.19 23.15
CA THR A 204 -9.69 2.35 24.33
C THR A 204 -8.77 1.18 23.97
N THR A 205 -7.92 0.78 24.92
CA THR A 205 -7.22 -0.51 24.88
C THR A 205 -8.05 -1.54 25.62
N VAL A 206 -8.36 -2.65 24.99
CA VAL A 206 -9.01 -3.80 25.64
C VAL A 206 -7.94 -4.82 26.00
N ASN A 207 -7.82 -5.11 27.31
CA ASN A 207 -6.94 -6.16 27.82
C ASN A 207 -7.81 -7.32 28.32
N ALA A 208 -7.41 -8.58 28.06
CA ALA A 208 -8.18 -9.74 28.48
C ALA A 208 -7.27 -10.90 28.91
N ILE A 209 -7.76 -11.70 29.85
CA ILE A 209 -7.20 -12.99 30.26
C ILE A 209 -8.25 -14.09 30.20
N ALA A 210 -7.80 -15.30 29.94
CA ALA A 210 -8.59 -16.52 30.12
C ALA A 210 -8.17 -17.22 31.41
N VAL A 211 -9.14 -17.72 32.16
CA VAL A 211 -8.90 -18.42 33.44
C VAL A 211 -9.56 -19.80 33.42
N LYS A 212 -8.78 -20.86 33.67
CA LYS A 212 -9.24 -22.24 33.67
C LYS A 212 -8.51 -23.03 34.79
N GLY A 213 -9.27 -23.73 35.63
CA GLY A 213 -8.69 -24.53 36.72
C GLY A 213 -7.84 -23.70 37.71
N GLY A 214 -8.19 -22.46 37.96
CA GLY A 214 -7.45 -21.55 38.84
C GLY A 214 -6.16 -20.96 38.28
N LYS A 215 -5.83 -21.25 36.99
CA LYS A 215 -4.68 -20.68 36.25
C LYS A 215 -5.17 -19.62 35.30
N SER A 216 -4.40 -18.53 35.16
CA SER A 216 -4.65 -17.45 34.19
C SER A 216 -3.72 -17.59 32.99
N SER A 217 -4.21 -17.19 31.82
CA SER A 217 -3.38 -16.99 30.64
C SER A 217 -2.48 -15.75 30.79
N THR A 218 -1.60 -15.55 29.82
CA THR A 218 -1.04 -14.23 29.49
C THR A 218 -2.15 -13.25 29.10
N VAL A 219 -1.83 -11.95 29.11
CA VAL A 219 -2.79 -10.89 28.78
C VAL A 219 -2.78 -10.68 27.26
N ALA A 220 -3.92 -10.90 26.62
CA ALA A 220 -4.18 -10.41 25.27
C ALA A 220 -4.54 -8.92 25.34
N SER A 221 -4.01 -8.12 24.40
CA SER A 221 -4.26 -6.68 24.34
C SER A 221 -4.58 -6.25 22.91
N LYS A 222 -5.56 -5.34 22.75
CA LYS A 222 -5.89 -4.75 21.44
C LYS A 222 -6.36 -3.31 21.61
N ASP A 223 -5.75 -2.43 20.80
CA ASP A 223 -6.13 -1.02 20.73
C ASP A 223 -7.29 -0.82 19.76
N PHE A 224 -8.22 0.03 20.18
CA PHE A 224 -9.33 0.51 19.39
C PHE A 224 -9.30 2.04 19.37
N SER A 225 -9.33 2.62 18.17
CA SER A 225 -9.20 4.06 17.97
C SER A 225 -10.45 4.64 17.32
N LYS A 226 -11.12 5.54 18.03
CA LYS A 226 -12.16 6.38 17.43
C LYS A 226 -11.51 7.47 16.62
N ILE A 227 -11.95 7.62 15.39
CA ILE A 227 -11.48 8.67 14.50
C ILE A 227 -12.60 9.66 14.22
N THR A 228 -12.21 10.86 13.83
CA THR A 228 -13.13 11.88 13.30
C THR A 228 -12.62 12.29 11.94
N CYS A 229 -13.48 12.22 10.93
CA CYS A 229 -13.14 12.74 9.60
C CYS A 229 -13.17 14.28 9.62
N THR A 230 -12.19 14.88 8.94
CA THR A 230 -12.21 16.31 8.63
C THR A 230 -13.07 16.51 7.39
N ASP A 231 -14.21 17.20 7.52
CA ASP A 231 -14.99 17.61 6.36
C ASP A 231 -14.23 18.68 5.58
N ALA A 232 -14.16 18.54 4.27
CA ALA A 232 -13.50 19.51 3.40
C ALA A 232 -14.06 19.48 1.98
N THR A 233 -14.05 20.62 1.33
CA THR A 233 -14.34 20.79 -0.10
C THR A 233 -13.08 20.55 -0.93
N LEU A 234 -13.24 20.34 -2.24
CA LEU A 234 -12.10 20.21 -3.14
C LEU A 234 -11.23 21.47 -3.14
N GLU A 235 -11.84 22.66 -3.08
CA GLU A 235 -11.13 23.93 -3.03
C GLU A 235 -10.23 24.07 -1.78
N GLU A 236 -10.73 23.65 -0.61
CA GLU A 236 -9.94 23.67 0.63
C GLU A 236 -8.77 22.70 0.56
N VAL A 237 -9.04 21.46 0.10
CA VAL A 237 -8.04 20.38 0.06
C VAL A 237 -6.86 20.72 -0.85
N VAL A 238 -7.10 21.32 -2.02
CA VAL A 238 -5.99 21.71 -2.93
C VAL A 238 -5.09 22.81 -2.37
N GLY A 239 -5.55 23.53 -1.35
CA GLY A 239 -4.76 24.52 -0.63
C GLY A 239 -3.90 23.98 0.50
N TRP A 240 -4.06 22.70 0.85
CA TRP A 240 -3.33 22.13 1.98
C TRP A 240 -1.88 21.78 1.62
N THR A 241 -0.99 22.03 2.58
CA THR A 241 0.46 21.77 2.43
C THR A 241 0.96 20.61 3.27
N ALA A 242 0.18 20.18 4.28
CA ALA A 242 0.52 19.07 5.16
C ALA A 242 -0.44 17.90 4.96
N ASP A 243 0.07 16.68 5.07
CA ASP A 243 -0.70 15.44 5.00
C ASP A 243 -1.80 15.43 6.08
N LYS A 244 -2.95 14.86 5.76
CA LYS A 244 -4.08 14.67 6.69
C LYS A 244 -4.70 13.29 6.49
N THR A 245 -4.94 12.60 7.59
CA THR A 245 -5.70 11.35 7.60
C THR A 245 -7.19 11.63 7.80
N TYR A 246 -8.03 10.71 7.31
CA TYR A 246 -9.47 10.72 7.54
C TYR A 246 -10.15 12.03 7.12
N VAL A 247 -10.03 12.36 5.84
CA VAL A 247 -10.69 13.51 5.21
C VAL A 247 -11.96 13.03 4.54
N LYS A 248 -13.11 13.67 4.82
CA LYS A 248 -14.35 13.51 4.09
C LYS A 248 -14.41 14.59 3.03
N LEU A 249 -13.99 14.25 1.81
CA LEU A 249 -13.99 15.15 0.67
C LEU A 249 -15.42 15.28 0.12
N ALA A 250 -15.96 16.48 0.19
CA ALA A 250 -17.22 16.82 -0.45
C ALA A 250 -16.98 17.25 -1.90
N LEU A 251 -17.77 16.68 -2.83
CA LEU A 251 -17.76 16.97 -4.27
C LEU A 251 -19.11 17.53 -4.69
N ASN A 252 -19.11 18.61 -5.47
CA ASN A 252 -20.31 19.25 -5.98
C ASN A 252 -20.21 19.44 -7.50
N ASN A 253 -20.78 18.50 -8.25
CA ASN A 253 -20.67 18.45 -9.71
C ASN A 253 -19.21 18.45 -10.22
N ALA A 254 -18.32 17.82 -9.48
CA ALA A 254 -16.93 17.64 -9.90
C ALA A 254 -16.88 16.80 -11.19
N LYS A 255 -16.12 17.24 -12.17
CA LYS A 255 -15.96 16.53 -13.45
C LYS A 255 -14.76 15.62 -13.42
N VAL A 256 -14.92 14.38 -13.86
CA VAL A 256 -13.81 13.48 -14.17
C VAL A 256 -13.17 13.92 -15.48
N ILE A 257 -12.02 14.58 -15.40
CA ILE A 257 -11.33 15.14 -16.57
C ILE A 257 -10.38 14.15 -17.23
N TYR A 258 -9.88 13.16 -16.46
CA TYR A 258 -9.06 12.08 -16.99
C TYR A 258 -9.00 10.89 -16.04
N VAL A 259 -8.78 9.70 -16.60
CA VAL A 259 -8.54 8.47 -15.86
C VAL A 259 -7.24 7.84 -16.37
N ASP A 260 -6.24 7.74 -15.49
CA ASP A 260 -4.92 7.17 -15.78
C ASP A 260 -4.73 5.87 -15.00
N GLY A 261 -5.17 4.76 -15.59
CA GLY A 261 -5.22 3.48 -14.88
C GLY A 261 -6.20 3.51 -13.71
N ASN A 262 -5.70 3.36 -12.49
CA ASN A 262 -6.49 3.46 -11.26
C ASN A 262 -6.55 4.90 -10.69
N THR A 263 -5.84 5.85 -11.28
CA THR A 263 -5.79 7.25 -10.82
C THR A 263 -6.81 8.07 -11.57
N ILE A 264 -7.58 8.87 -10.84
CA ILE A 264 -8.69 9.67 -11.35
C ILE A 264 -8.38 11.14 -11.11
N HIS A 265 -8.52 11.96 -12.14
CA HIS A 265 -8.36 13.39 -12.06
C HIS A 265 -9.73 14.08 -12.08
N LEU A 266 -10.00 14.87 -11.04
CA LEU A 266 -11.25 15.61 -10.86
C LEU A 266 -11.02 17.10 -10.99
N ARG A 267 -11.98 17.81 -11.59
CA ARG A 267 -12.05 19.28 -11.65
C ARG A 267 -13.38 19.76 -11.12
N GLU A 268 -13.34 20.72 -10.19
CA GLU A 268 -14.49 21.42 -9.66
C GLU A 268 -14.16 22.91 -9.53
N ASN A 269 -14.98 23.79 -10.11
CA ASN A 269 -14.79 25.25 -10.06
C ASN A 269 -13.35 25.69 -10.45
N GLY A 270 -12.76 25.02 -11.45
CA GLY A 270 -11.40 25.31 -11.92
C GLY A 270 -10.27 24.83 -10.99
N LYS A 271 -10.58 24.16 -9.90
CA LYS A 271 -9.61 23.49 -9.02
C LYS A 271 -9.55 22.01 -9.37
N CYS A 272 -8.36 21.43 -9.30
CA CYS A 272 -8.14 20.04 -9.68
C CYS A 272 -7.46 19.27 -8.58
N ILE A 273 -7.84 17.99 -8.44
CA ILE A 273 -7.25 17.05 -7.48
C ILE A 273 -7.10 15.68 -8.13
N MET A 274 -6.15 14.92 -7.63
CA MET A 274 -5.90 13.56 -8.07
C MET A 274 -6.35 12.59 -6.98
N LEU A 275 -7.25 11.64 -7.32
CA LEU A 275 -7.54 10.46 -6.50
C LEU A 275 -6.52 9.38 -6.91
N TYR A 276 -5.40 9.36 -6.20
CA TYR A 276 -4.24 8.54 -6.57
C TYR A 276 -4.50 7.05 -6.33
N ASN A 277 -4.38 6.25 -7.39
CA ASN A 277 -4.55 4.81 -7.37
C ASN A 277 -5.86 4.34 -6.68
N ALA A 278 -6.91 5.15 -6.76
CA ALA A 278 -8.17 4.90 -6.05
C ALA A 278 -9.00 3.76 -6.64
N GLY A 279 -8.85 3.47 -7.94
CA GLY A 279 -9.48 2.33 -8.59
C GLY A 279 -11.02 2.33 -8.61
N ILE A 280 -11.65 3.50 -8.49
CA ILE A 280 -13.11 3.66 -8.43
C ILE A 280 -13.68 3.55 -9.85
N LYS A 281 -14.17 2.39 -10.22
CA LYS A 281 -14.59 2.06 -11.59
C LYS A 281 -15.82 2.83 -12.09
N SER A 282 -16.65 3.35 -11.19
CA SER A 282 -17.81 4.18 -11.55
C SER A 282 -17.42 5.55 -12.07
N LEU A 283 -16.20 6.03 -11.74
CA LEU A 283 -15.68 7.32 -12.17
C LEU A 283 -15.00 7.18 -13.53
N THR A 284 -15.74 7.45 -14.59
CA THR A 284 -15.25 7.36 -15.98
C THR A 284 -15.06 8.75 -16.58
N LEU A 285 -14.30 8.83 -17.67
CA LEU A 285 -14.05 10.11 -18.36
C LEU A 285 -15.33 10.90 -18.61
N ASN A 286 -15.28 12.20 -18.36
CA ASN A 286 -16.39 13.15 -18.50
C ASN A 286 -17.60 12.87 -17.60
N SER A 287 -17.59 11.91 -16.69
CA SER A 287 -18.65 11.78 -15.70
C SER A 287 -18.65 12.97 -14.72
N THR A 288 -19.84 13.29 -14.21
CA THR A 288 -20.02 14.30 -13.17
C THR A 288 -20.31 13.62 -11.85
N VAL A 289 -19.69 14.10 -10.78
CA VAL A 289 -19.68 13.46 -9.46
C VAL A 289 -20.12 14.45 -8.40
N SER A 290 -21.08 14.06 -7.57
CA SER A 290 -21.50 14.78 -6.37
C SER A 290 -21.59 13.82 -5.18
N GLY A 291 -21.56 14.36 -3.96
CA GLY A 291 -21.59 13.56 -2.73
C GLY A 291 -20.31 13.69 -1.94
N SER A 292 -19.97 12.69 -1.16
CA SER A 292 -18.75 12.72 -0.36
C SER A 292 -18.01 11.38 -0.38
N ILE A 293 -16.69 11.43 -0.20
CA ILE A 293 -15.83 10.25 -0.12
C ILE A 293 -14.77 10.44 0.97
N LYS A 294 -14.56 9.40 1.79
CA LYS A 294 -13.56 9.42 2.84
C LYS A 294 -12.23 8.89 2.30
N MET A 295 -11.18 9.69 2.44
CA MET A 295 -9.86 9.39 1.94
C MET A 295 -8.80 10.03 2.85
N ASN A 296 -7.54 9.74 2.61
CA ASN A 296 -6.43 10.47 3.20
C ASN A 296 -5.90 11.50 2.19
N PHE A 297 -5.60 12.69 2.65
CA PHE A 297 -4.91 13.70 1.84
C PHE A 297 -3.40 13.58 2.01
N LYS A 298 -2.70 13.67 0.89
CA LYS A 298 -1.24 13.74 0.85
C LYS A 298 -0.79 14.88 -0.05
N ASN A 299 0.15 15.67 0.43
CA ASN A 299 0.87 16.63 -0.40
C ASN A 299 2.17 15.97 -0.89
N TYR A 300 2.11 15.33 -2.07
CA TYR A 300 3.27 14.63 -2.62
C TYR A 300 4.14 15.59 -3.45
N ASN A 301 5.22 16.08 -2.87
CA ASN A 301 6.13 17.06 -3.50
C ASN A 301 5.43 18.33 -4.02
N GLY A 302 4.30 18.73 -3.42
CA GLY A 302 3.49 19.86 -3.86
C GLY A 302 2.32 19.49 -4.77
N ILE A 303 2.12 18.22 -5.09
CA ILE A 303 0.93 17.70 -5.78
C ILE A 303 -0.12 17.30 -4.74
N PRO A 304 -1.34 17.84 -4.79
CA PRO A 304 -2.43 17.44 -3.91
C PRO A 304 -3.02 16.10 -4.36
N GLU A 305 -2.93 15.09 -3.50
CA GLU A 305 -3.41 13.74 -3.75
C GLU A 305 -4.39 13.29 -2.68
N MET A 306 -5.47 12.62 -3.10
CA MET A 306 -6.34 11.86 -2.21
C MET A 306 -6.03 10.38 -2.37
N MET A 307 -5.77 9.70 -1.27
CA MET A 307 -5.44 8.27 -1.22
C MET A 307 -6.53 7.51 -0.46
N THR A 308 -6.82 6.30 -0.88
CA THR A 308 -7.78 5.43 -0.19
C THR A 308 -7.32 5.09 1.23
N ASN A 309 -8.28 4.89 2.12
CA ASN A 309 -8.12 4.34 3.46
C ASN A 309 -9.20 3.28 3.73
N GLU A 310 -9.25 2.73 4.92
CA GLU A 310 -10.20 1.68 5.32
C GLU A 310 -11.68 2.12 5.32
N PHE A 311 -11.95 3.44 5.29
CA PHE A 311 -13.30 4.00 5.21
C PHE A 311 -13.68 4.47 3.81
N THR A 312 -12.79 4.30 2.82
CA THR A 312 -13.08 4.74 1.45
C THR A 312 -14.20 3.88 0.87
N ASN A 313 -15.33 4.51 0.62
CA ASN A 313 -16.47 3.91 -0.04
C ASN A 313 -17.05 4.90 -1.07
N ALA A 314 -17.27 4.45 -2.28
CA ALA A 314 -17.81 5.25 -3.37
C ALA A 314 -19.35 5.20 -3.46
N ASP A 315 -20.02 4.42 -2.60
CA ASP A 315 -21.49 4.27 -2.64
C ASP A 315 -22.24 5.56 -2.28
N GLU A 316 -21.58 6.48 -1.58
CA GLU A 316 -22.12 7.81 -1.27
C GLU A 316 -21.96 8.83 -2.42
N LEU A 317 -21.35 8.43 -3.53
CA LEU A 317 -21.16 9.27 -4.71
C LEU A 317 -22.31 9.09 -5.69
N ALA A 318 -22.99 10.20 -6.01
CA ALA A 318 -23.91 10.27 -7.15
C ALA A 318 -23.10 10.56 -8.42
N VAL A 319 -23.05 9.59 -9.34
CA VAL A 319 -22.26 9.66 -10.57
C VAL A 319 -23.21 9.71 -11.76
N THR A 320 -23.09 10.78 -12.57
CA THR A 320 -23.75 10.88 -13.88
C THR A 320 -22.71 10.60 -14.96
N ALA A 321 -22.94 9.58 -15.77
CA ALA A 321 -22.00 9.18 -16.84
C ALA A 321 -21.82 10.30 -17.87
N GLY A 322 -20.59 10.47 -18.33
CA GLY A 322 -20.28 11.40 -19.43
C GLY A 322 -20.79 10.87 -20.78
N SER A 323 -21.21 11.79 -21.65
CA SER A 323 -21.74 11.49 -22.98
C SER A 323 -20.70 11.61 -24.11
N SER A 324 -19.47 12.05 -23.80
CA SER A 324 -18.42 12.36 -24.77
C SER A 324 -17.10 11.68 -24.38
N GLU A 325 -16.33 11.27 -25.39
CA GLU A 325 -14.93 10.82 -25.23
C GLU A 325 -13.93 11.98 -25.47
N GLU A 326 -14.41 13.19 -25.75
CA GLU A 326 -13.54 14.36 -25.93
C GLU A 326 -12.82 14.74 -24.64
N LEU A 327 -11.55 15.11 -24.78
CA LEU A 327 -10.72 15.57 -23.67
C LEU A 327 -11.09 17.03 -23.34
N ASP A 328 -11.63 17.24 -22.15
CA ASP A 328 -11.91 18.57 -21.61
C ASP A 328 -10.67 19.14 -20.94
N ALA A 329 -9.78 19.72 -21.73
CA ALA A 329 -8.49 20.22 -21.28
C ALA A 329 -8.49 21.73 -21.10
N THR A 330 -7.86 22.21 -20.04
CA THR A 330 -7.62 23.65 -19.82
C THR A 330 -6.51 24.15 -20.73
N VAL A 331 -6.79 25.13 -21.58
CA VAL A 331 -5.75 25.77 -22.41
C VAL A 331 -4.81 26.56 -21.50
N THR A 332 -3.51 26.29 -21.60
CA THR A 332 -2.49 26.87 -20.72
C THR A 332 -1.18 27.15 -21.47
N THR A 333 -0.23 27.74 -20.76
CA THR A 333 1.13 28.04 -21.27
C THR A 333 2.18 27.27 -20.46
N VAL A 334 3.37 27.09 -21.00
CA VAL A 334 4.53 26.54 -20.26
C VAL A 334 4.83 27.41 -19.03
N GLU A 335 4.63 28.70 -19.11
CA GLU A 335 4.87 29.65 -18.05
C GLU A 335 3.93 29.45 -16.85
N ASP A 336 2.64 29.28 -17.11
CA ASP A 336 1.63 28.99 -16.08
C ASP A 336 1.86 27.63 -15.40
N LEU A 337 2.26 26.62 -16.18
CA LEU A 337 2.60 25.32 -15.63
C LEU A 337 3.83 25.38 -14.72
N LEU A 338 4.88 26.09 -15.13
CA LEU A 338 6.08 26.32 -14.29
C LEU A 338 5.76 27.12 -13.02
N ALA A 339 4.75 27.98 -13.07
CA ALA A 339 4.20 28.69 -11.92
C ALA A 339 3.24 27.82 -11.07
N LYS A 340 3.10 26.53 -11.37
CA LYS A 340 2.26 25.56 -10.64
C LYS A 340 0.77 25.89 -10.65
N LYS A 341 0.24 26.59 -11.67
CA LYS A 341 -1.16 27.03 -11.72
C LYS A 341 -2.16 25.91 -12.03
N ASN A 342 -1.73 24.85 -12.74
CA ASN A 342 -2.62 23.78 -13.24
C ASN A 342 -2.25 22.40 -12.67
N LEU A 343 -1.89 22.30 -11.39
CA LEU A 343 -1.58 21.01 -10.78
C LEU A 343 -2.78 20.09 -10.78
N CYS A 344 -2.56 18.82 -11.03
CA CYS A 344 -3.57 17.76 -11.19
C CYS A 344 -4.52 17.92 -12.37
N ASP A 345 -4.39 18.98 -13.18
CA ASP A 345 -5.28 19.28 -14.31
C ASP A 345 -4.87 18.54 -15.59
N LEU A 346 -5.85 18.29 -16.44
CA LEU A 346 -5.65 17.97 -17.86
C LEU A 346 -5.53 19.27 -18.63
N VAL A 347 -4.39 19.50 -19.24
CA VAL A 347 -4.06 20.76 -19.91
C VAL A 347 -3.84 20.57 -21.43
N LEU A 348 -4.10 21.63 -22.18
CA LEU A 348 -3.80 21.73 -23.61
C LEU A 348 -2.78 22.85 -23.83
N LEU A 349 -1.63 22.48 -24.34
CA LEU A 349 -0.60 23.38 -24.84
C LEU A 349 -0.71 23.45 -26.35
N LYS A 350 -1.04 24.62 -26.89
CA LYS A 350 -1.26 24.82 -28.32
C LYS A 350 0.01 25.23 -29.04
N ASN A 351 0.23 24.66 -30.23
CA ASN A 351 1.30 25.06 -31.16
C ASN A 351 2.68 25.13 -30.50
N VAL A 352 3.02 24.10 -29.69
CA VAL A 352 4.29 24.02 -28.96
C VAL A 352 5.27 23.08 -29.64
N THR A 353 6.57 23.34 -29.47
CA THR A 353 7.64 22.51 -30.08
C THR A 353 8.24 21.59 -29.03
N VAL A 354 8.36 20.32 -29.36
CA VAL A 354 9.05 19.31 -28.56
C VAL A 354 10.50 19.25 -28.96
N THR A 355 11.40 19.26 -27.97
CA THR A 355 12.83 19.03 -28.13
C THR A 355 13.28 17.80 -27.34
N ALA A 356 14.38 17.19 -27.76
CA ALA A 356 14.99 16.07 -27.07
C ALA A 356 16.43 16.41 -26.63
N GLU A 357 16.79 15.98 -25.43
CA GLU A 357 18.15 16.05 -24.88
C GLU A 357 18.64 14.64 -24.59
N GLY A 358 19.85 14.28 -25.01
CA GLY A 358 20.38 12.93 -24.94
C GLY A 358 19.90 12.04 -26.10
N THR A 359 20.25 10.76 -26.06
CA THR A 359 19.95 9.79 -27.13
C THR A 359 19.45 8.45 -26.56
N GLY A 360 18.72 7.70 -27.37
CA GLY A 360 18.25 6.36 -27.03
C GLY A 360 17.28 6.36 -25.85
N LYS A 361 17.40 5.37 -24.97
CA LYS A 361 16.51 5.20 -23.80
C LYS A 361 16.67 6.26 -22.71
N ASP A 362 17.78 7.00 -22.73
CA ASP A 362 18.08 8.04 -21.74
C ASP A 362 17.69 9.45 -22.26
N ALA A 363 17.10 9.55 -23.45
CA ALA A 363 16.62 10.81 -24.01
C ALA A 363 15.51 11.42 -23.12
N LYS A 364 15.67 12.71 -22.82
CA LYS A 364 14.65 13.51 -22.12
C LYS A 364 13.97 14.44 -23.12
N TYR A 365 12.66 14.53 -23.03
CA TYR A 365 11.85 15.34 -23.92
C TYR A 365 11.31 16.56 -23.18
N PHE A 366 11.28 17.70 -23.86
CA PHE A 366 10.84 18.97 -23.29
C PHE A 366 9.93 19.69 -24.27
N ILE A 367 8.92 20.37 -23.76
CA ILE A 367 8.23 21.43 -24.47
C ILE A 367 8.96 22.73 -24.23
N VAL A 368 9.27 23.45 -25.31
CA VAL A 368 10.00 24.72 -25.26
C VAL A 368 9.08 25.87 -25.64
N SER A 369 9.14 26.96 -24.86
CA SER A 369 8.46 28.24 -25.12
C SER A 369 9.41 29.37 -24.78
N GLY A 370 9.99 29.99 -25.80
CA GLY A 370 11.05 30.97 -25.63
C GLY A 370 12.26 30.39 -24.89
N ALA A 371 12.70 31.02 -23.81
CA ALA A 371 13.79 30.55 -22.97
C ALA A 371 13.37 29.52 -21.90
N LYS A 372 12.09 29.23 -21.78
CA LYS A 372 11.53 28.31 -20.78
C LYS A 372 11.29 26.94 -21.38
N LYS A 373 11.48 25.89 -20.56
CA LYS A 373 11.18 24.52 -20.96
C LYS A 373 10.53 23.74 -19.80
N ILE A 374 9.60 22.83 -20.12
CA ILE A 374 8.99 21.90 -19.20
C ILE A 374 9.24 20.48 -19.67
N GLN A 375 9.62 19.59 -18.73
CA GLN A 375 9.93 18.21 -19.07
C GLN A 375 8.65 17.38 -19.24
N LEU A 376 8.64 16.59 -20.31
CA LEU A 376 7.69 15.49 -20.49
C LEU A 376 8.18 14.27 -19.72
N TRP A 377 7.30 13.63 -18.95
CA TRP A 377 7.63 12.40 -18.23
C TRP A 377 6.65 11.28 -18.55
N GLY A 378 6.97 10.06 -18.16
CA GLY A 378 6.15 8.87 -18.36
C GLY A 378 6.85 7.81 -19.21
N ASN A 379 6.28 6.62 -19.24
CA ASN A 379 6.82 5.46 -19.95
C ASN A 379 6.37 5.38 -21.44
N GLN A 380 5.84 6.48 -21.99
CA GLN A 380 5.40 6.51 -23.38
C GLN A 380 6.61 6.60 -24.32
N ASN A 381 6.44 6.06 -25.53
CA ASN A 381 7.43 6.26 -26.61
C ASN A 381 7.37 7.70 -27.12
N LEU A 382 8.00 8.62 -26.39
CA LEU A 382 8.04 10.04 -26.72
C LEU A 382 8.84 10.35 -27.99
N SER A 383 9.67 9.41 -28.49
CA SER A 383 10.40 9.57 -29.75
C SER A 383 9.47 9.67 -30.97
N ALA A 384 8.24 9.16 -30.85
CA ALA A 384 7.22 9.25 -31.91
C ALA A 384 6.45 10.58 -31.91
N VAL A 385 6.66 11.44 -30.91
CA VAL A 385 5.90 12.69 -30.71
C VAL A 385 6.26 13.80 -31.70
N GLY A 386 7.18 13.56 -32.63
CA GLY A 386 7.49 14.56 -33.66
C GLY A 386 8.39 15.69 -33.18
N VAL A 387 9.57 15.35 -32.65
CA VAL A 387 10.60 16.32 -32.26
C VAL A 387 10.84 17.35 -33.40
N GLY A 388 10.88 18.63 -33.02
CA GLY A 388 11.09 19.75 -33.93
C GLY A 388 9.84 20.22 -34.69
N LYS A 389 8.68 19.61 -34.48
CA LYS A 389 7.40 20.06 -35.04
C LYS A 389 6.58 20.83 -34.02
N ALA A 390 5.85 21.82 -34.49
CA ALA A 390 4.86 22.52 -33.69
C ALA A 390 3.56 21.70 -33.63
N LEU A 391 3.12 21.35 -32.45
CA LEU A 391 2.00 20.44 -32.20
C LEU A 391 1.14 20.93 -31.02
N ASP A 392 -0.12 20.53 -31.03
CA ASP A 392 -0.99 20.65 -29.86
C ASP A 392 -0.77 19.43 -28.94
N ILE A 393 -0.53 19.67 -27.66
CA ILE A 393 -0.21 18.63 -26.69
C ILE A 393 -1.20 18.69 -25.53
N TYR A 394 -1.95 17.60 -25.34
CA TYR A 394 -2.73 17.33 -24.13
C TYR A 394 -1.86 16.61 -23.12
N ALA A 395 -1.81 17.09 -21.89
CA ALA A 395 -0.98 16.50 -20.85
C ALA A 395 -1.61 16.62 -19.46
N LEU A 396 -1.24 15.69 -18.57
CA LEU A 396 -1.55 15.79 -17.14
C LEU A 396 -0.43 16.54 -16.43
N CYS A 397 -0.78 17.58 -15.66
CA CYS A 397 0.15 18.32 -14.82
C CYS A 397 0.20 17.70 -13.41
N ASN A 398 0.76 16.50 -13.29
CA ASN A 398 0.66 15.68 -12.10
C ASN A 398 2.00 15.18 -11.55
N SER A 399 3.10 15.86 -11.83
CA SER A 399 4.42 15.51 -11.31
C SER A 399 5.26 16.73 -10.99
N ILE A 400 5.91 16.69 -9.83
CA ILE A 400 6.98 17.62 -9.44
C ILE A 400 8.19 16.78 -9.01
N TYR A 401 9.30 16.90 -9.75
CA TYR A 401 10.54 16.20 -9.46
C TYR A 401 11.68 17.21 -9.24
N SER A 402 12.39 17.09 -8.12
CA SER A 402 13.44 18.05 -7.74
C SER A 402 12.99 19.51 -7.87
N ASN A 403 11.79 19.81 -7.38
CA ASN A 403 11.10 21.10 -7.43
C ASN A 403 10.73 21.61 -8.86
N ASN A 404 10.92 20.79 -9.89
CA ASN A 404 10.55 21.13 -11.26
C ASN A 404 9.23 20.44 -11.63
N VAL A 405 8.29 21.22 -12.17
CA VAL A 405 7.05 20.67 -12.71
C VAL A 405 7.36 19.84 -13.96
N GLN A 406 6.75 18.67 -14.03
CA GLN A 406 6.79 17.78 -15.19
C GLN A 406 5.35 17.48 -15.60
N ILE A 407 5.13 17.26 -16.88
CA ILE A 407 3.82 16.93 -17.41
C ILE A 407 3.85 15.58 -18.15
N LYS A 408 2.78 14.80 -17.98
CA LYS A 408 2.59 13.51 -18.64
C LYS A 408 1.75 13.70 -19.90
N PRO A 409 2.29 13.59 -21.12
CA PRO A 409 1.50 13.74 -22.34
C PRO A 409 0.52 12.58 -22.48
N VAL A 410 -0.72 12.88 -22.85
CA VAL A 410 -1.79 11.91 -23.07
C VAL A 410 -2.27 11.89 -24.51
N LYS A 411 -2.15 13.02 -25.23
CA LYS A 411 -2.43 13.13 -26.65
C LYS A 411 -1.53 14.19 -27.29
N VAL A 412 -1.00 13.91 -28.46
CA VAL A 412 -0.11 14.81 -29.21
C VAL A 412 -0.58 14.89 -30.66
N GLY A 413 -1.07 16.07 -31.06
CA GLY A 413 -1.79 16.20 -32.32
C GLY A 413 -2.94 15.19 -32.39
N ASP A 414 -2.96 14.38 -33.45
CA ASP A 414 -3.95 13.31 -33.62
C ASP A 414 -3.58 11.97 -32.98
N ILE A 415 -2.44 11.91 -32.27
CA ILE A 415 -1.90 10.68 -31.68
C ILE A 415 -2.27 10.63 -30.19
N THR A 416 -3.07 9.63 -29.78
CA THR A 416 -3.36 9.36 -28.38
C THR A 416 -2.30 8.43 -27.79
N LEU A 417 -1.66 8.84 -26.69
CA LEU A 417 -0.64 8.07 -25.98
C LEU A 417 -1.31 7.25 -24.88
N GLY A 418 -1.36 5.93 -25.04
CA GLY A 418 -1.93 5.03 -24.03
C GLY A 418 -0.91 4.60 -22.96
N ILE A 419 -1.41 4.04 -21.85
CA ILE A 419 -0.60 3.54 -20.70
C ILE A 419 0.36 2.39 -21.12
N ASN A 420 0.05 1.66 -22.19
CA ASN A 420 0.78 0.46 -22.63
C ASN A 420 1.69 0.69 -23.83
N ASN A 421 2.27 1.86 -24.02
CA ASN A 421 3.16 2.15 -25.17
C ASN A 421 2.54 1.91 -26.56
N THR A 422 1.21 1.79 -26.65
CA THR A 422 0.54 1.64 -27.94
C THR A 422 0.16 3.03 -28.42
N ILE A 423 0.83 3.50 -29.47
CA ILE A 423 0.41 4.71 -30.18
C ILE A 423 -0.82 4.33 -30.98
N VAL A 424 -1.99 4.78 -30.54
CA VAL A 424 -3.19 4.68 -31.37
C VAL A 424 -3.20 5.89 -32.30
N VAL A 425 -2.71 5.69 -33.50
CA VAL A 425 -2.89 6.68 -34.57
C VAL A 425 -4.34 6.58 -35.02
N GLU A 426 -5.19 7.52 -34.62
CA GLU A 426 -6.48 7.73 -35.28
C GLU A 426 -6.23 8.31 -36.70
N SER A 427 -5.53 7.56 -37.53
CA SER A 427 -5.67 7.84 -38.94
C SER A 427 -7.08 7.41 -39.32
N LYS A 428 -7.95 8.34 -39.63
CA LYS A 428 -9.11 8.08 -40.50
C LYS A 428 -8.58 7.61 -41.84
N LYS A 429 -8.08 6.37 -41.88
CA LYS A 429 -7.80 5.68 -43.15
C LYS A 429 -9.17 5.48 -43.79
N GLN A 430 -9.60 6.47 -44.56
CA GLN A 430 -10.72 6.29 -45.49
C GLN A 430 -10.32 5.20 -46.49
N GLY A 431 -11.12 4.15 -46.56
CA GLY A 431 -10.90 3.04 -47.49
C GLY A 431 -11.21 1.68 -46.85
N ILE A 432 -11.16 0.67 -47.68
CA ILE A 432 -11.35 -0.73 -47.30
C ILE A 432 -9.99 -1.41 -47.27
N TYR A 433 -9.66 -2.13 -46.23
CA TYR A 433 -8.42 -2.88 -46.04
C TYR A 433 -8.73 -4.34 -45.76
N ASN A 434 -7.96 -5.26 -46.30
CA ASN A 434 -8.03 -6.67 -45.89
C ASN A 434 -7.35 -6.86 -44.51
N ILE A 435 -7.45 -8.06 -43.95
CA ILE A 435 -6.87 -8.40 -42.63
C ILE A 435 -5.34 -8.25 -42.56
N ASN A 436 -4.66 -8.25 -43.72
CA ASN A 436 -3.22 -8.06 -43.81
C ASN A 436 -2.83 -6.58 -43.97
N GLY A 437 -3.80 -5.66 -43.86
CA GLY A 437 -3.56 -4.21 -43.96
C GLY A 437 -3.41 -3.68 -45.37
N VAL A 438 -3.67 -4.49 -46.41
CA VAL A 438 -3.61 -4.06 -47.83
C VAL A 438 -4.89 -3.30 -48.16
N LYS A 439 -4.73 -2.07 -48.70
CA LYS A 439 -5.85 -1.25 -49.19
C LYS A 439 -6.49 -1.85 -50.42
N MET A 440 -7.80 -2.02 -50.38
CA MET A 440 -8.57 -2.51 -51.51
C MET A 440 -9.03 -1.34 -52.40
N SER A 441 -9.11 -1.53 -53.69
CA SER A 441 -9.57 -0.48 -54.61
C SER A 441 -11.07 -0.20 -54.44
N GLU A 442 -11.45 1.06 -54.46
CA GLU A 442 -12.87 1.45 -54.41
C GLU A 442 -13.60 0.97 -55.69
N GLY A 443 -14.74 0.31 -55.50
CA GLY A 443 -15.57 -0.22 -56.60
C GLY A 443 -15.30 -1.66 -56.99
N GLN A 444 -14.37 -2.38 -56.41
CA GLN A 444 -14.18 -3.83 -56.64
C GLN A 444 -15.20 -4.65 -55.81
N ASN A 445 -15.75 -5.72 -56.42
CA ASN A 445 -16.44 -6.77 -55.69
C ASN A 445 -15.44 -7.43 -54.74
N LEU A 446 -15.64 -7.24 -53.44
CA LEU A 446 -14.75 -7.83 -52.45
C LEU A 446 -15.08 -9.31 -52.28
N PRO A 447 -14.08 -10.21 -52.39
CA PRO A 447 -14.28 -11.62 -52.05
C PRO A 447 -14.89 -11.77 -50.61
N ALA A 448 -15.62 -12.89 -50.39
CA ALA A 448 -16.10 -13.22 -49.07
C ALA A 448 -14.93 -13.22 -48.05
N GLY A 449 -15.05 -12.50 -46.96
CA GLY A 449 -13.98 -12.37 -45.98
C GLY A 449 -14.19 -11.24 -44.99
N LEU A 450 -13.19 -11.08 -44.10
CA LEU A 450 -13.15 -10.00 -43.08
C LEU A 450 -12.33 -8.82 -43.61
N TYR A 451 -12.90 -7.63 -43.53
CA TYR A 451 -12.29 -6.38 -43.96
C TYR A 451 -12.40 -5.32 -42.89
N ILE A 452 -11.60 -4.28 -42.99
CA ILE A 452 -11.70 -3.07 -42.17
C ILE A 452 -12.11 -1.90 -43.10
N LYS A 453 -13.30 -1.39 -42.93
CA LYS A 453 -13.83 -0.24 -43.68
C LYS A 453 -13.98 0.96 -42.74
N ASN A 454 -13.22 2.03 -43.01
CA ASN A 454 -13.21 3.25 -42.19
C ASN A 454 -13.04 2.95 -40.66
N GLY A 455 -12.08 2.06 -40.32
CA GLY A 455 -11.78 1.65 -38.99
C GLY A 455 -12.75 0.63 -38.36
N LYS A 456 -13.81 0.21 -39.04
CA LYS A 456 -14.79 -0.77 -38.51
C LYS A 456 -14.64 -2.13 -39.21
N LYS A 457 -14.77 -3.23 -38.48
CA LYS A 457 -14.80 -4.59 -39.03
C LYS A 457 -16.06 -4.78 -39.88
N VAL A 458 -15.89 -5.28 -41.10
CA VAL A 458 -16.98 -5.59 -42.04
C VAL A 458 -16.76 -7.02 -42.54
N ILE A 459 -17.78 -7.85 -42.47
CA ILE A 459 -17.79 -9.20 -43.09
C ILE A 459 -18.51 -9.10 -44.41
N VAL A 460 -17.81 -9.45 -45.50
CA VAL A 460 -18.39 -9.66 -46.82
C VAL A 460 -18.74 -11.15 -46.91
N LYS A 461 -20.00 -11.47 -47.17
CA LYS A 461 -20.49 -12.86 -47.32
C LYS A 461 -20.46 -13.30 -48.78
#